data_24a5e4f06be961abd8dec8260a7aec33
#
_entry.id   24a5e4f06be961abd8dec8260a7aec33
#
_cell.length_a   1.000
_cell.length_b   1.000
_cell.length_c   1.000
_cell.angle_alpha   90.00
_cell.angle_beta   90.00
_cell.angle_gamma   90.00
#
_symmetry.space_group_name_H-M   'P 1'
#
loop_
_entity.id
_entity.type
_entity.pdbx_description
1 polymer ?
#
loop_
_entity_poly.entity_id
_entity_poly.type
_entity_poly.pdbx_seq_one_letter_code
_entity_poly.pdbx_strand_id
1 'polypeptide(L)'
;AKNSLQAKAIAFIFQRLHPEYGADFIRALDVRTPDLAAAVQAFSLSDEQLTIAVSVDVLDTGFDIPSVVNLVFFRKVHSLSKFSQMLGRGMRFCADLNGEGKDKERFLVMDYCKNFAFFDMKK
;
A
#
# COMPACT_ATOMS: atom_id res chain seq x y z
N ALA A 1 6.44 4.56 1.93
CA ALA A 1 7.31 5.75 1.75
C ALA A 1 8.16 5.98 2.99
N LYS A 2 9.27 6.66 2.81
CA LYS A 2 10.26 6.90 3.86
C LYS A 2 9.74 7.83 4.96
N ASN A 3 9.04 8.88 4.56
CA ASN A 3 8.48 9.86 5.48
C ASN A 3 7.29 10.56 4.83
N SER A 4 6.63 11.42 5.62
CA SER A 4 5.45 12.14 5.20
C SER A 4 5.70 13.03 3.98
N LEU A 5 6.85 13.68 3.94
CA LEU A 5 7.22 14.56 2.84
C LEU A 5 7.36 13.76 1.53
N GLN A 6 8.03 12.62 1.58
CA GLN A 6 8.16 11.74 0.42
C GLN A 6 6.79 11.20 -0.03
N ALA A 7 5.94 10.81 0.90
CA ALA A 7 4.62 10.30 0.56
C ALA A 7 3.80 11.34 -0.17
N LYS A 8 3.81 12.58 0.30
CA LYS A 8 3.09 13.68 -0.35
C LYS A 8 3.67 13.99 -1.72
N ALA A 9 5.00 13.93 -1.85
CA ALA A 9 5.66 14.17 -3.12
C ALA A 9 5.28 13.11 -4.15
N ILE A 10 5.25 11.85 -3.76
CA ILE A 10 4.86 10.74 -4.66
C ILE A 10 3.42 10.94 -5.14
N ALA A 11 2.51 11.23 -4.22
CA ALA A 11 1.10 11.45 -4.57
C ALA A 11 0.95 12.65 -5.52
N PHE A 12 1.66 13.74 -5.23
CA PHE A 12 1.62 14.94 -6.05
C PHE A 12 2.13 14.67 -7.48
N ILE A 13 3.27 13.99 -7.60
CA ILE A 13 3.86 13.68 -8.89
C ILE A 13 2.93 12.77 -9.69
N PHE A 14 2.35 11.76 -9.06
CA PHE A 14 1.41 10.87 -9.73
C PHE A 14 0.22 11.64 -10.27
N GLN A 15 -0.36 12.53 -9.48
CA GLN A 15 -1.51 13.33 -9.91
C GLN A 15 -1.16 14.25 -11.07
N ARG A 16 0.07 14.76 -11.11
CA ARG A 16 0.54 15.59 -12.22
C ARG A 16 0.74 14.79 -13.50
N LEU A 17 1.24 13.56 -13.38
CA LEU A 17 1.51 12.69 -14.53
C LEU A 17 0.25 12.01 -15.06
N HIS A 18 -0.71 11.77 -14.20
CA HIS A 18 -1.92 11.01 -14.51
C HIS A 18 -3.18 11.71 -14.03
N PRO A 19 -3.47 12.94 -14.51
CA PRO A 19 -4.66 13.66 -14.05
C PRO A 19 -5.97 12.98 -14.46
N GLU A 20 -5.91 12.07 -15.44
CA GLU A 20 -7.09 11.35 -15.91
C GLU A 20 -7.75 10.48 -14.83
N TYR A 21 -7.02 10.10 -13.79
CA TYR A 21 -7.58 9.28 -12.71
C TYR A 21 -8.29 10.11 -11.63
N GLY A 22 -8.15 11.44 -11.65
CA GLY A 22 -8.80 12.30 -10.67
C GLY A 22 -8.00 12.49 -9.39
N ALA A 23 -8.42 13.47 -8.59
CA ALA A 23 -7.68 13.87 -7.39
C ALA A 23 -7.79 12.86 -6.24
N ASP A 24 -8.83 12.03 -6.24
CA ASP A 24 -9.09 11.10 -5.15
C ASP A 24 -8.52 9.70 -5.38
N PHE A 25 -7.85 9.48 -6.51
CA PHE A 25 -7.34 8.18 -6.88
C PHE A 25 -6.15 7.75 -6.03
N ILE A 26 -5.31 8.70 -5.63
CA ILE A 26 -4.11 8.44 -4.82
C ILE A 26 -4.09 9.41 -3.64
N ARG A 27 -3.67 8.92 -2.47
CA ARG A 27 -3.59 9.74 -1.27
C ARG A 27 -2.41 9.31 -0.41
N ALA A 28 -1.72 10.31 0.16
CA ALA A 28 -0.69 10.06 1.16
C ALA A 28 -1.34 9.89 2.53
N LEU A 29 -0.96 8.84 3.25
CA LEU A 29 -1.51 8.51 4.56
C LEU A 29 -0.38 8.35 5.57
N ASP A 30 -0.52 8.99 6.73
CA ASP A 30 0.39 8.80 7.87
C ASP A 30 -0.42 8.86 9.17
N VAL A 31 0.28 8.67 10.30
CA VAL A 31 -0.40 8.63 11.60
C VAL A 31 -1.07 9.95 11.98
N ARG A 32 -0.71 11.04 11.30
CA ARG A 32 -1.29 12.37 11.54
C ARG A 32 -2.38 12.72 10.55
N THR A 33 -2.70 11.84 9.62
CA THR A 33 -3.77 12.08 8.66
C THR A 33 -5.11 12.24 9.40
N PRO A 34 -5.84 13.34 9.19
CA PRO A 34 -7.15 13.50 9.82
C PRO A 34 -8.07 12.35 9.41
N ASP A 35 -8.78 11.80 10.41
CA ASP A 35 -9.71 10.69 10.19
C ASP A 35 -9.07 9.52 9.45
N LEU A 36 -7.91 9.10 9.94
CA LEU A 36 -7.11 8.05 9.31
C LEU A 36 -7.90 6.76 9.11
N ALA A 37 -8.72 6.37 10.08
CA ALA A 37 -9.49 5.14 9.98
C ALA A 37 -10.46 5.17 8.79
N ALA A 38 -11.13 6.31 8.56
CA ALA A 38 -12.02 6.46 7.41
C ALA A 38 -11.25 6.41 6.09
N ALA A 39 -10.05 7.00 6.04
CA ALA A 39 -9.23 6.97 4.84
C ALA A 39 -8.76 5.55 4.52
N VAL A 40 -8.35 4.78 5.54
CA VAL A 40 -7.96 3.37 5.36
C VAL A 40 -9.16 2.54 4.90
N GLN A 41 -10.33 2.79 5.48
CA GLN A 41 -11.54 2.08 5.08
C GLN A 41 -11.90 2.37 3.62
N ALA A 42 -11.80 3.62 3.19
CA ALA A 42 -12.04 3.99 1.79
C ALA A 42 -11.09 3.26 0.84
N PHE A 43 -9.84 3.11 1.24
CA PHE A 43 -8.87 2.36 0.43
C PHE A 43 -9.22 0.88 0.35
N SER A 44 -9.81 0.31 1.40
CA SER A 44 -10.13 -1.11 1.45
C SER A 44 -11.40 -1.48 0.69
N LEU A 45 -12.23 -0.50 0.31
CA LEU A 45 -13.48 -0.75 -0.41
C LEU A 45 -13.24 -0.70 -1.92
N SER A 46 -13.66 -1.74 -2.63
CA SER A 46 -13.40 -1.88 -4.06
C SER A 46 -14.19 -0.89 -4.93
N ASP A 47 -15.28 -0.35 -4.42
CA ASP A 47 -16.13 0.60 -5.14
C ASP A 47 -15.77 2.06 -4.86
N GLU A 48 -14.79 2.31 -4.01
CA GLU A 48 -14.32 3.66 -3.72
C GLU A 48 -13.27 4.11 -4.74
N GLN A 49 -13.13 5.42 -4.90
CA GLN A 49 -12.18 5.99 -5.86
C GLN A 49 -10.74 5.84 -5.42
N LEU A 50 -10.48 5.78 -4.11
CA LEU A 50 -9.12 5.71 -3.59
C LEU A 50 -8.51 4.34 -3.91
N THR A 51 -7.57 4.33 -4.84
CA THR A 51 -6.97 3.10 -5.36
C THR A 51 -5.52 2.93 -4.92
N ILE A 52 -4.78 4.03 -4.73
CA ILE A 52 -3.39 3.97 -4.32
C ILE A 52 -3.22 4.72 -3.00
N ALA A 53 -2.72 4.01 -1.99
CA ALA A 53 -2.36 4.63 -0.71
C ALA A 53 -0.83 4.69 -0.61
N VAL A 54 -0.29 5.90 -0.46
CA VAL A 54 1.14 6.11 -0.23
C VAL A 54 1.31 6.30 1.27
N SER A 55 1.76 5.26 1.96
CA SER A 55 1.74 5.23 3.41
C SER A 55 3.13 5.37 4.02
N VAL A 56 3.15 5.92 5.24
CA VAL A 56 4.33 5.99 6.10
C VAL A 56 3.97 5.26 7.39
N ASP A 57 4.41 4.02 7.52
CA ASP A 57 4.21 3.18 8.71
C ASP A 57 2.74 2.94 9.12
N VAL A 58 1.77 3.37 8.29
CA VAL A 58 0.35 3.22 8.62
C VAL A 58 -0.08 1.76 8.59
N LEU A 59 0.38 1.02 7.60
CA LEU A 59 -0.02 -0.39 7.44
C LEU A 59 0.62 -1.28 8.50
N ASP A 60 1.57 -0.74 9.29
CA ASP A 60 2.19 -1.47 10.39
C ASP A 60 1.39 -1.34 11.68
N THR A 61 0.34 -0.53 11.71
CA THR A 61 -0.39 -0.19 12.94
C THR A 61 -1.64 -1.03 13.16
N GLY A 62 -1.73 -2.18 12.50
CA GLY A 62 -2.82 -3.12 12.74
C GLY A 62 -3.98 -3.06 11.75
N PHE A 63 -3.96 -2.14 10.80
CA PHE A 63 -4.98 -2.14 9.76
C PHE A 63 -4.80 -3.34 8.84
N ASP A 64 -5.89 -4.03 8.56
CA ASP A 64 -5.91 -5.21 7.70
C ASP A 64 -6.72 -4.90 6.44
N ILE A 65 -6.06 -5.00 5.29
CA ILE A 65 -6.69 -4.69 4.01
C ILE A 65 -6.48 -5.86 3.05
N PRO A 66 -7.36 -6.88 3.10
CA PRO A 66 -7.18 -8.08 2.27
C PRO A 66 -7.19 -7.81 0.77
N SER A 67 -7.80 -6.72 0.32
CA SER A 67 -7.90 -6.37 -1.11
C SER A 67 -6.59 -5.87 -1.72
N VAL A 68 -5.53 -5.66 -0.92
CA VAL A 68 -4.24 -5.23 -1.45
C VAL A 68 -3.64 -6.31 -2.33
N VAL A 69 -3.32 -5.97 -3.59
CA VAL A 69 -2.72 -6.88 -4.56
C VAL A 69 -1.33 -6.45 -5.00
N ASN A 70 -0.95 -5.21 -4.72
CA ASN A 70 0.37 -4.69 -5.06
C ASN A 70 0.96 -3.98 -3.85
N LEU A 71 2.18 -4.33 -3.52
CA LEU A 71 2.93 -3.67 -2.44
C LEU A 71 4.23 -3.11 -3.04
N VAL A 72 4.43 -1.81 -2.88
CA VAL A 72 5.58 -1.12 -3.45
C VAL A 72 6.43 -0.55 -2.34
N PHE A 73 7.69 -0.95 -2.29
CA PHE A 73 8.64 -0.45 -1.30
C PHE A 73 9.46 0.70 -1.90
N PHE A 74 9.24 1.91 -1.38
CA PHE A 74 10.06 3.08 -1.67
C PHE A 74 10.88 3.50 -0.45
N ARG A 75 11.12 2.59 0.48
CA ARG A 75 11.97 2.85 1.63
C ARG A 75 12.79 1.61 1.96
N LYS A 76 13.95 1.85 2.59
CA LYS A 76 14.72 0.76 3.17
C LYS A 76 14.10 0.38 4.52
N VAL A 77 13.87 -0.90 4.70
CA VAL A 77 13.35 -1.45 5.96
C VAL A 77 14.52 -2.11 6.67
N HIS A 78 14.76 -1.73 7.92
CA HIS A 78 15.94 -2.19 8.66
C HIS A 78 15.66 -3.33 9.63
N SER A 79 14.41 -3.67 9.84
CA SER A 79 13.98 -4.75 10.73
C SER A 79 13.38 -5.88 9.90
N LEU A 80 13.90 -7.09 10.03
CA LEU A 80 13.34 -8.26 9.36
C LEU A 80 11.91 -8.53 9.82
N SER A 81 11.64 -8.37 11.11
CA SER A 81 10.30 -8.54 11.66
C SER A 81 9.31 -7.58 10.99
N LYS A 82 9.68 -6.31 10.87
CA LYS A 82 8.84 -5.30 10.23
C LYS A 82 8.64 -5.62 8.75
N PHE A 83 9.70 -6.01 8.06
CA PHE A 83 9.61 -6.36 6.64
C PHE A 83 8.67 -7.54 6.43
N SER A 84 8.78 -8.57 7.26
CA SER A 84 7.90 -9.74 7.19
C SER A 84 6.44 -9.37 7.46
N GLN A 85 6.20 -8.47 8.41
CA GLN A 85 4.84 -7.98 8.68
C GLN A 85 4.26 -7.23 7.48
N MET A 86 5.06 -6.39 6.85
CA MET A 86 4.62 -5.64 5.67
C MET A 86 4.29 -6.58 4.51
N LEU A 87 5.12 -7.59 4.27
CA LEU A 87 4.84 -8.61 3.26
C LEU A 87 3.56 -9.38 3.58
N GLY A 88 3.36 -9.72 4.86
CA GLY A 88 2.18 -10.45 5.31
C GLY A 88 0.87 -9.72 5.02
N ARG A 89 0.90 -8.38 4.98
CA ARG A 89 -0.31 -7.60 4.66
C ARG A 89 -0.85 -7.89 3.26
N GLY A 90 0.03 -8.20 2.30
CA GLY A 90 -0.38 -8.51 0.94
C GLY A 90 -0.81 -9.96 0.75
N MET A 91 -0.51 -10.83 1.70
CA MET A 91 -0.80 -12.27 1.60
C MET A 91 -2.19 -12.65 2.11
N ARG A 92 -3.03 -11.66 2.43
CA ARG A 92 -4.37 -11.93 2.97
C ARG A 92 -5.30 -12.42 1.87
N PHE A 93 -6.14 -13.41 2.21
CA PHE A 93 -7.17 -13.89 1.32
C PHE A 93 -8.25 -12.81 1.14
N CYS A 94 -8.75 -12.67 -0.07
CA CYS A 94 -9.86 -11.76 -0.36
C CYS A 94 -10.81 -12.43 -1.35
N ALA A 95 -11.99 -12.78 -0.86
CA ALA A 95 -13.01 -13.40 -1.67
C ALA A 95 -13.59 -12.41 -2.67
N ASP A 96 -13.90 -12.89 -3.86
CA ASP A 96 -14.57 -12.14 -4.93
C ASP A 96 -13.85 -10.83 -5.33
N LEU A 97 -12.55 -10.72 -5.07
CA LEU A 97 -11.80 -9.52 -5.41
C LEU A 97 -11.84 -9.22 -6.91
N ASN A 98 -11.79 -10.25 -7.74
CA ASN A 98 -11.74 -10.13 -9.20
C ASN A 98 -13.11 -10.35 -9.84
N GLY A 99 -14.18 -10.26 -9.05
CA GLY A 99 -15.55 -10.48 -9.49
C GLY A 99 -16.19 -11.62 -8.73
N GLU A 100 -17.49 -11.78 -8.89
CA GLU A 100 -18.25 -12.83 -8.21
C GLU A 100 -17.66 -14.20 -8.53
N GLY A 101 -17.32 -14.97 -7.51
CA GLY A 101 -16.70 -16.29 -7.65
C GLY A 101 -15.24 -16.26 -8.06
N LYS A 102 -14.61 -15.07 -8.14
CA LYS A 102 -13.22 -14.91 -8.55
C LYS A 102 -12.41 -14.29 -7.43
N ASP A 103 -11.85 -15.13 -6.59
CA ASP A 103 -11.09 -14.71 -5.42
C ASP A 103 -9.74 -14.12 -5.81
N LYS A 104 -9.11 -13.45 -4.84
CA LYS A 104 -7.74 -12.96 -5.00
C LYS A 104 -6.80 -14.14 -5.21
N GLU A 105 -6.06 -14.12 -6.33
CA GLU A 105 -5.18 -15.23 -6.74
C GLU A 105 -3.72 -14.93 -6.53
N ARG A 106 -3.33 -13.64 -6.53
CA ARG A 106 -1.92 -13.27 -6.48
C ARG A 106 -1.71 -11.96 -5.76
N PHE A 107 -0.47 -11.75 -5.41
CA PHE A 107 0.02 -10.56 -4.75
C PHE A 107 1.40 -10.25 -5.32
N LEU A 108 1.61 -9.03 -5.78
CA LEU A 108 2.86 -8.58 -6.38
C LEU A 108 3.61 -7.64 -5.43
N VAL A 109 4.93 -7.82 -5.37
CA VAL A 109 5.80 -6.94 -4.60
C VAL A 109 6.79 -6.29 -5.55
N MET A 110 6.87 -4.96 -5.51
CA MET A 110 7.86 -4.18 -6.25
C MET A 110 8.78 -3.51 -5.23
N ASP A 111 10.03 -3.93 -5.24
CA ASP A 111 11.01 -3.52 -4.24
C ASP A 111 12.10 -2.64 -4.88
N TYR A 112 11.92 -1.33 -4.79
CA TYR A 112 12.85 -0.37 -5.39
C TYR A 112 14.05 -0.06 -4.49
N CYS A 113 14.07 -0.57 -3.25
CA CYS A 113 15.13 -0.27 -2.29
C CYS A 113 15.97 -1.49 -1.91
N LYS A 114 15.83 -2.57 -2.65
CA LYS A 114 16.63 -3.80 -2.47
C LYS A 114 16.49 -4.41 -1.08
N ASN A 115 15.28 -4.38 -0.51
CA ASN A 115 15.02 -4.96 0.81
C ASN A 115 15.20 -6.47 0.80
N PHE A 116 14.77 -7.16 -0.26
CA PHE A 116 14.94 -8.59 -0.36
C PHE A 116 16.42 -8.98 -0.35
N ALA A 117 17.24 -8.24 -1.07
CA ALA A 117 18.69 -8.47 -1.09
C ALA A 117 19.31 -8.22 0.28
N PHE A 118 18.87 -7.15 0.96
CA PHE A 118 19.38 -6.79 2.28
C PHE A 118 19.12 -7.90 3.30
N PHE A 119 17.95 -8.51 3.25
CA PHE A 119 17.59 -9.57 4.19
C PHE A 119 17.90 -10.98 3.65
N ASP A 120 18.52 -11.07 2.47
CA ASP A 120 18.85 -12.33 1.81
C ASP A 120 17.62 -13.24 1.64
N MET A 121 16.48 -12.63 1.35
CA MET A 121 15.21 -13.33 1.14
C MET A 121 15.03 -13.60 -0.36
N LYS A 122 15.83 -14.47 -0.92
CA LYS A 122 15.72 -14.83 -2.33
C LYS A 122 14.72 -15.96 -2.49
N LYS A 123 13.94 -15.84 -3.49
CA LYS A 123 13.07 -16.88 -4.02
C LYS A 123 11.79 -16.44 -4.46
#